data_820e1d6b6638c972acf2353b46abd8b0
#
_entry.id   820e1d6b6638c972acf2353b46abd8b0
#
_cell.length_a   1.000
_cell.length_b   1.000
_cell.length_c   1.000
_cell.angle_alpha   90.00
_cell.angle_beta   90.00
_cell.angle_gamma   90.00
#
_symmetry.space_group_name_H-M   'P 1'
#
loop_
_entity.id
_entity.type
_entity.pdbx_description
1 polymer ?
#
loop_
_entity_poly.entity_id
_entity_poly.type
_entity_poly.pdbx_seq_one_letter_code
_entity_poly.pdbx_strand_id
1 'polypeptide(L)'
;MTYSCPCPENNESEILYQAHHNSHEIKVNVECTSHSNENIKHWKPTLLKCKKCKLIFSSLVNIDFEDSYINVIDETYISQIPFKTKTLKLLFKKIRQHLNKNSEVLEIGSYYGVLGNIIKPHVKIYTGLELSKHAAKYSIERYNLNVIVQSLDKFLKNGYKYDVIIMTDVIEHLDDPFNILKLIEKSLKSNGVLILSTFNIASVIPRIMKRKYYWLIPMHKYYFSNSTLKYFLYKYNLHLFKVKTDTRLISIKYLLNKFIVFAPKLAFAFNYLLNFNFVNNLTVRVNLLDLNIYFS
;
A
#
# COMPACT_ATOMS: atom_id res chain seq x y z
N MET A 1 3.77 -27.36 -13.28
CA MET A 1 3.96 -26.93 -11.89
C MET A 1 2.60 -26.52 -11.33
N THR A 2 2.16 -27.17 -10.26
CA THR A 2 0.95 -26.78 -9.52
C THR A 2 1.37 -25.75 -8.48
N TYR A 3 0.75 -24.58 -8.53
CA TYR A 3 0.97 -23.52 -7.55
C TYR A 3 -0.13 -23.60 -6.47
N SER A 4 0.29 -23.63 -5.22
CA SER A 4 -0.63 -23.57 -4.08
C SER A 4 -0.92 -22.12 -3.70
N CYS A 5 -2.17 -21.84 -3.34
CA CYS A 5 -2.54 -20.53 -2.82
C CYS A 5 -1.93 -20.32 -1.43
N PRO A 6 -1.32 -19.18 -1.13
CA PRO A 6 -0.77 -18.88 0.19
C PRO A 6 -1.86 -18.64 1.26
N CYS A 7 -3.14 -18.63 0.89
CA CYS A 7 -4.21 -18.57 1.88
C CYS A 7 -4.21 -19.83 2.78
N PRO A 8 -4.73 -19.76 4.02
CA PRO A 8 -4.71 -20.86 4.97
C PRO A 8 -5.34 -22.17 4.47
N GLU A 9 -6.12 -22.11 3.41
CA GLU A 9 -6.77 -23.27 2.81
C GLU A 9 -5.92 -23.98 1.75
N ASN A 10 -4.77 -23.41 1.39
CA ASN A 10 -3.75 -23.96 0.47
C ASN A 10 -4.33 -24.60 -0.80
N ASN A 11 -5.27 -23.90 -1.45
CA ASN A 11 -5.96 -24.40 -2.62
C ASN A 11 -5.13 -24.27 -3.90
N GLU A 12 -5.46 -25.08 -4.91
CA GLU A 12 -4.86 -24.96 -6.24
C GLU A 12 -5.05 -23.58 -6.87
N SER A 13 -4.04 -23.16 -7.61
CA SER A 13 -4.04 -21.89 -8.33
C SER A 13 -3.70 -22.08 -9.80
N GLU A 14 -4.21 -21.20 -10.63
CA GLU A 14 -3.96 -21.13 -12.07
C GLU A 14 -3.14 -19.88 -12.42
N ILE A 15 -2.38 -19.94 -13.50
CA ILE A 15 -1.65 -18.77 -14.00
C ILE A 15 -2.64 -17.80 -14.63
N LEU A 16 -2.70 -16.57 -14.07
CA LEU A 16 -3.48 -15.47 -14.61
C LEU A 16 -2.67 -14.69 -15.66
N TYR A 17 -1.41 -14.38 -15.34
CA TYR A 17 -0.47 -13.69 -16.23
C TYR A 17 0.92 -14.28 -16.07
N GLN A 18 1.55 -14.65 -17.19
CA GLN A 18 2.93 -15.15 -17.24
C GLN A 18 3.93 -13.99 -17.14
N ALA A 19 5.05 -14.15 -16.46
CA ALA A 19 6.17 -13.21 -16.51
C ALA A 19 6.72 -13.01 -17.93
N HIS A 20 7.30 -11.84 -18.22
CA HIS A 20 7.92 -11.58 -19.54
C HIS A 20 9.36 -12.05 -19.63
N HIS A 21 10.05 -12.23 -18.51
CA HIS A 21 11.45 -12.63 -18.42
C HIS A 21 11.60 -13.77 -17.42
N ASN A 22 12.65 -14.59 -17.59
CA ASN A 22 12.97 -15.69 -16.67
C ASN A 22 13.19 -15.12 -15.26
N SER A 23 12.27 -15.42 -14.37
CA SER A 23 12.23 -14.92 -13.00
C SER A 23 13.35 -15.43 -12.09
N HIS A 24 14.23 -16.32 -12.60
CA HIS A 24 15.26 -16.97 -11.81
C HIS A 24 16.54 -16.14 -11.59
N GLU A 25 16.69 -14.98 -12.26
CA GLU A 25 17.92 -14.19 -12.21
C GLU A 25 17.80 -12.88 -11.43
N ILE A 26 16.68 -12.61 -10.77
CA ILE A 26 16.53 -11.33 -10.04
C ILE A 26 17.25 -11.43 -8.71
N LYS A 27 18.43 -10.82 -8.63
CA LYS A 27 18.95 -10.36 -7.34
C LYS A 27 18.00 -9.29 -6.85
N VAL A 28 17.21 -9.62 -5.81
CA VAL A 28 16.37 -8.66 -5.10
C VAL A 28 17.29 -7.68 -4.41
N ASN A 29 17.54 -6.54 -5.04
CA ASN A 29 18.38 -5.48 -4.51
C ASN A 29 17.48 -4.40 -3.91
N VAL A 30 18.07 -3.54 -3.10
CA VAL A 30 17.45 -2.29 -2.58
C VAL A 30 16.77 -1.48 -3.70
N GLU A 31 17.25 -1.57 -4.93
CA GLU A 31 16.66 -0.96 -6.12
C GLU A 31 15.23 -1.42 -6.41
N CYS A 32 14.85 -2.65 -6.01
CA CYS A 32 13.49 -3.19 -6.21
C CYS A 32 12.44 -2.53 -5.31
N THR A 33 12.85 -1.84 -4.26
CA THR A 33 11.95 -1.20 -3.28
C THR A 33 11.65 0.26 -3.59
N SER A 34 12.44 0.89 -4.47
CA SER A 34 12.23 2.28 -4.88
C SER A 34 11.18 2.38 -5.98
N HIS A 35 10.07 3.09 -5.73
CA HIS A 35 9.06 3.39 -6.74
C HIS A 35 9.57 4.23 -7.92
N SER A 36 10.77 4.80 -7.80
CA SER A 36 11.42 5.68 -8.79
C SER A 36 12.32 4.94 -9.77
N ASN A 37 12.66 3.67 -9.52
CA ASN A 37 13.59 2.95 -10.38
C ASN A 37 12.95 2.57 -11.72
N GLU A 38 13.42 3.21 -12.81
CA GLU A 38 12.90 3.00 -14.15
C GLU A 38 13.16 1.59 -14.69
N ASN A 39 14.23 0.94 -14.25
CA ASN A 39 14.61 -0.40 -14.68
C ASN A 39 13.61 -1.49 -14.22
N ILE A 40 12.89 -1.26 -13.12
CA ILE A 40 11.89 -2.18 -12.57
C ILE A 40 10.53 -2.04 -13.27
N LYS A 41 10.25 -0.88 -13.90
CA LYS A 41 8.95 -0.63 -14.57
C LYS A 41 8.60 -1.65 -15.66
N HIS A 42 9.58 -2.31 -16.24
CA HIS A 42 9.39 -3.28 -17.32
C HIS A 42 9.25 -4.72 -16.81
N TRP A 43 9.65 -4.98 -15.57
CA TRP A 43 9.59 -6.31 -15.00
C TRP A 43 8.28 -6.55 -14.25
N LYS A 44 7.57 -7.62 -14.61
CA LYS A 44 6.31 -8.00 -13.97
C LYS A 44 6.35 -9.47 -13.59
N PRO A 45 6.00 -9.80 -12.34
CA PRO A 45 5.97 -11.19 -11.88
C PRO A 45 4.90 -11.99 -12.62
N THR A 46 5.04 -13.31 -12.60
CA THR A 46 3.92 -14.20 -12.89
C THR A 46 2.86 -14.00 -11.82
N LEU A 47 1.62 -13.76 -12.23
CA LEU A 47 0.48 -13.68 -11.33
C LEU A 47 -0.32 -14.97 -11.39
N LEU A 48 -0.69 -15.42 -10.23
CA LEU A 48 -1.47 -16.62 -9.97
C LEU A 48 -2.83 -16.25 -9.39
N LYS A 49 -3.84 -17.03 -9.69
CA LYS A 49 -5.19 -16.84 -9.14
C LYS A 49 -5.66 -18.13 -8.48
N CYS A 50 -6.02 -18.05 -7.23
CA CYS A 50 -6.61 -19.17 -6.51
C CYS A 50 -7.95 -19.58 -7.12
N LYS A 51 -8.12 -20.88 -7.39
CA LYS A 51 -9.36 -21.42 -7.96
C LYS A 51 -10.56 -21.27 -7.00
N LYS A 52 -10.33 -21.29 -5.68
CA LYS A 52 -11.37 -21.23 -4.64
C LYS A 52 -11.60 -19.83 -4.10
N CYS A 53 -10.63 -19.25 -3.39
CA CYS A 53 -10.82 -17.93 -2.76
C CYS A 53 -10.67 -16.75 -3.72
N LYS A 54 -10.26 -16.99 -4.98
CA LYS A 54 -10.07 -15.99 -6.04
C LYS A 54 -8.99 -14.94 -5.74
N LEU A 55 -8.17 -15.15 -4.68
CA LEU A 55 -7.01 -14.31 -4.39
C LEU A 55 -6.05 -14.35 -5.58
N ILE A 56 -5.58 -13.17 -6.00
CA ILE A 56 -4.51 -13.04 -6.97
C ILE A 56 -3.24 -12.71 -6.19
N PHE A 57 -2.15 -13.41 -6.52
CA PHE A 57 -0.87 -13.25 -5.85
C PHE A 57 0.29 -13.44 -6.81
N SER A 58 1.44 -12.90 -6.44
CA SER A 58 2.69 -13.00 -7.19
C SER A 58 3.34 -14.37 -7.00
N SER A 59 4.03 -14.87 -8.01
CA SER A 59 4.93 -16.03 -7.85
C SER A 59 6.10 -15.75 -6.88
N LEU A 60 6.27 -14.50 -6.47
CA LEU A 60 7.33 -14.05 -5.54
C LEU A 60 6.86 -13.95 -4.08
N VAL A 61 5.70 -14.52 -3.73
CA VAL A 61 5.18 -14.42 -2.35
C VAL A 61 6.16 -14.95 -1.28
N ASN A 62 7.00 -15.90 -1.64
CA ASN A 62 7.99 -16.50 -0.74
C ASN A 62 9.34 -15.76 -0.71
N ILE A 63 9.49 -14.66 -1.46
CA ILE A 63 10.71 -13.85 -1.41
C ILE A 63 10.56 -12.87 -0.26
N ASP A 64 11.52 -12.90 0.66
CA ASP A 64 11.60 -11.91 1.72
C ASP A 64 12.16 -10.58 1.19
N PHE A 65 11.36 -9.53 1.34
CA PHE A 65 11.74 -8.16 1.01
C PHE A 65 12.01 -7.32 2.26
N GLU A 66 11.86 -7.89 3.47
CA GLU A 66 11.93 -7.15 4.74
C GLU A 66 13.29 -6.46 4.89
N ASP A 67 14.38 -7.17 4.63
CA ASP A 67 15.74 -6.61 4.68
C ASP A 67 15.94 -5.43 3.73
N SER A 68 15.23 -5.45 2.60
CA SER A 68 15.26 -4.35 1.63
C SER A 68 14.60 -3.08 2.16
N TYR A 69 13.64 -3.18 3.08
CA TYR A 69 12.97 -2.03 3.69
C TYR A 69 13.76 -1.41 4.84
N ILE A 70 14.52 -2.20 5.59
CA ILE A 70 15.18 -1.77 6.84
C ILE A 70 16.12 -0.58 6.63
N ASN A 71 16.86 -0.56 5.52
CA ASN A 71 17.90 0.43 5.24
C ASN A 71 17.56 1.38 4.07
N VAL A 72 16.31 1.34 3.57
CA VAL A 72 15.90 2.19 2.45
C VAL A 72 15.88 3.66 2.85
N ILE A 73 16.49 4.49 2.00
CA ILE A 73 16.36 5.94 2.01
C ILE A 73 15.60 6.33 0.73
N ASP A 74 14.39 6.86 0.87
CA ASP A 74 13.57 7.30 -0.26
C ASP A 74 13.58 8.82 -0.39
N GLU A 75 14.64 9.35 -0.99
CA GLU A 75 14.78 10.80 -1.23
C GLU A 75 13.66 11.34 -2.11
N THR A 76 13.15 10.52 -3.03
CA THR A 76 12.01 10.88 -3.88
C THR A 76 10.77 11.14 -3.04
N TYR A 77 10.50 10.28 -2.06
CA TYR A 77 9.38 10.50 -1.14
C TYR A 77 9.60 11.77 -0.30
N ILE A 78 10.82 11.94 0.25
CA ILE A 78 11.17 13.11 1.07
C ILE A 78 10.93 14.41 0.30
N SER A 79 11.40 14.49 -0.94
CA SER A 79 11.18 15.67 -1.81
C SER A 79 9.70 15.95 -2.08
N GLN A 80 8.85 14.90 -2.05
CA GLN A 80 7.42 15.00 -2.31
C GLN A 80 6.57 15.19 -1.04
N ILE A 81 7.15 15.26 0.15
CA ILE A 81 6.40 15.39 1.42
C ILE A 81 5.38 16.53 1.39
N PRO A 82 5.66 17.75 0.85
CA PRO A 82 4.66 18.81 0.79
C PRO A 82 3.41 18.41 -0.01
N PHE A 83 3.62 17.66 -1.09
CA PHE A 83 2.54 17.14 -1.93
C PHE A 83 1.81 15.97 -1.26
N LYS A 84 2.56 15.02 -0.70
CA LYS A 84 2.02 13.89 0.07
C LYS A 84 1.16 14.36 1.24
N THR A 85 1.60 15.40 1.93
CA THR A 85 0.83 16.01 3.04
C THR A 85 -0.55 16.46 2.59
N LYS A 86 -0.67 17.10 1.42
CA LYS A 86 -1.98 17.52 0.88
C LYS A 86 -2.88 16.29 0.61
N THR A 87 -2.34 15.23 0.03
CA THR A 87 -3.06 13.98 -0.23
C THR A 87 -3.50 13.31 1.08
N LEU A 88 -2.59 13.17 2.05
CA LEU A 88 -2.89 12.53 3.33
C LEU A 88 -3.88 13.33 4.19
N LYS A 89 -3.96 14.65 4.02
CA LYS A 89 -5.06 15.46 4.59
C LYS A 89 -6.43 15.09 3.99
N LEU A 90 -6.50 14.66 2.72
CA LEU A 90 -7.75 14.16 2.15
C LEU A 90 -8.14 12.80 2.76
N LEU A 91 -7.16 11.92 2.95
CA LEU A 91 -7.37 10.66 3.66
C LEU A 91 -7.84 10.93 5.10
N PHE A 92 -7.14 11.79 5.83
CA PHE A 92 -7.51 12.16 7.20
C PHE A 92 -8.96 12.65 7.30
N LYS A 93 -9.44 13.49 6.38
CA LYS A 93 -10.86 13.92 6.36
C LYS A 93 -11.84 12.75 6.27
N LYS A 94 -11.46 11.64 5.60
CA LYS A 94 -12.32 10.45 5.48
C LYS A 94 -12.32 9.59 6.74
N ILE A 95 -11.19 9.55 7.46
CA ILE A 95 -11.01 8.68 8.64
C ILE A 95 -11.28 9.42 9.96
N ARG A 96 -11.27 10.76 9.99
CA ARG A 96 -11.35 11.58 11.20
C ARG A 96 -12.55 11.25 12.10
N GLN A 97 -13.66 10.84 11.54
CA GLN A 97 -14.88 10.46 12.30
C GLN A 97 -14.65 9.27 13.26
N HIS A 98 -13.59 8.48 13.05
CA HIS A 98 -13.22 7.33 13.89
C HIS A 98 -12.13 7.70 14.93
N LEU A 99 -11.70 8.95 14.96
CA LEU A 99 -10.64 9.46 15.83
C LEU A 99 -11.18 10.51 16.79
N ASN A 100 -10.78 10.43 18.06
CA ASN A 100 -11.11 11.44 19.07
C ASN A 100 -9.96 11.58 20.09
N LYS A 101 -10.07 12.55 21.00
CA LYS A 101 -9.03 12.88 21.99
C LYS A 101 -8.74 11.77 23.01
N ASN A 102 -9.57 10.74 23.09
CA ASN A 102 -9.37 9.59 23.96
C ASN A 102 -8.82 8.38 23.19
N SER A 103 -8.74 8.43 21.84
CA SER A 103 -8.32 7.32 21.02
C SER A 103 -6.83 7.02 21.16
N GLU A 104 -6.51 5.76 21.29
CA GLU A 104 -5.17 5.19 21.19
C GLU A 104 -5.02 4.55 19.80
N VAL A 105 -4.10 5.08 19.00
CA VAL A 105 -3.99 4.79 17.56
C VAL A 105 -2.66 4.13 17.26
N LEU A 106 -2.70 3.02 16.50
CA LEU A 106 -1.55 2.40 15.87
C LEU A 106 -1.58 2.67 14.37
N GLU A 107 -0.51 3.21 13.80
CA GLU A 107 -0.29 3.28 12.36
C GLU A 107 0.77 2.26 11.96
N ILE A 108 0.38 1.26 11.17
CA ILE A 108 1.25 0.21 10.64
C ILE A 108 1.81 0.69 9.30
N GLY A 109 3.15 0.67 9.16
CA GLY A 109 3.84 1.23 7.99
C GLY A 109 3.78 2.75 8.00
N SER A 110 4.17 3.38 9.13
CA SER A 110 4.07 4.84 9.30
C SER A 110 5.02 5.63 8.40
N TYR A 111 5.99 4.95 7.78
CA TYR A 111 6.97 5.48 6.85
C TYR A 111 7.63 6.78 7.38
N TYR A 112 7.66 7.86 6.60
CA TYR A 112 8.21 9.17 7.04
C TYR A 112 7.27 9.96 7.98
N GLY A 113 6.24 9.35 8.58
CA GLY A 113 5.40 9.91 9.63
C GLY A 113 4.45 11.03 9.23
N VAL A 114 4.23 11.26 7.92
CA VAL A 114 3.43 12.39 7.45
C VAL A 114 1.97 12.27 7.90
N LEU A 115 1.37 11.06 7.82
CA LEU A 115 0.00 10.84 8.29
C LEU A 115 -0.06 10.92 9.82
N GLY A 116 0.91 10.33 10.51
CA GLY A 116 1.03 10.40 11.97
C GLY A 116 1.09 11.83 12.50
N ASN A 117 1.84 12.71 11.82
CA ASN A 117 1.89 14.13 12.16
C ASN A 117 0.53 14.84 12.01
N ILE A 118 -0.29 14.40 11.04
CA ILE A 118 -1.65 14.91 10.87
C ILE A 118 -2.59 14.37 11.96
N ILE A 119 -2.45 13.09 12.34
CA ILE A 119 -3.33 12.39 13.30
C ILE A 119 -3.03 12.79 14.75
N LYS A 120 -1.75 12.85 15.13
CA LYS A 120 -1.29 13.07 16.53
C LYS A 120 -2.04 14.18 17.28
N PRO A 121 -2.31 15.36 16.69
CA PRO A 121 -3.04 16.41 17.40
C PRO A 121 -4.49 16.09 17.74
N HIS A 122 -5.05 15.00 17.24
CA HIS A 122 -6.47 14.65 17.34
C HIS A 122 -6.76 13.43 18.22
N VAL A 123 -5.71 12.79 18.76
CA VAL A 123 -5.82 11.53 19.51
C VAL A 123 -5.11 11.63 20.86
N LYS A 124 -5.35 10.67 21.75
CA LYS A 124 -4.70 10.58 23.08
C LYS A 124 -3.26 10.09 22.91
N ILE A 125 -3.09 8.97 22.21
CA ILE A 125 -1.81 8.34 21.95
C ILE A 125 -1.75 7.97 20.47
N TYR A 126 -0.65 8.34 19.83
CA TYR A 126 -0.28 7.87 18.51
C TYR A 126 0.98 7.01 18.63
N THR A 127 0.95 5.82 18.04
CA THR A 127 2.11 4.94 17.88
C THR A 127 2.26 4.59 16.40
N GLY A 128 3.42 4.89 15.82
CA GLY A 128 3.82 4.45 14.50
C GLY A 128 4.63 3.15 14.60
N LEU A 129 4.43 2.22 13.69
CA LEU A 129 5.27 1.05 13.50
C LEU A 129 5.89 1.12 12.11
N GLU A 130 7.22 1.06 12.04
CA GLU A 130 7.96 1.22 10.78
C GLU A 130 9.21 0.35 10.78
N LEU A 131 9.51 -0.32 9.65
CA LEU A 131 10.70 -1.16 9.49
C LEU A 131 11.94 -0.34 9.10
N SER A 132 11.76 0.68 8.24
CA SER A 132 12.86 1.52 7.81
C SER A 132 13.37 2.36 8.99
N LYS A 133 14.61 2.08 9.40
CA LYS A 133 15.29 2.86 10.44
C LYS A 133 15.41 4.33 10.08
N HIS A 134 15.67 4.61 8.79
CA HIS A 134 15.81 5.98 8.29
C HIS A 134 14.47 6.72 8.34
N ALA A 135 13.38 6.12 7.84
CA ALA A 135 12.06 6.73 7.86
C ALA A 135 11.55 6.95 9.28
N ALA A 136 11.74 5.97 10.18
CA ALA A 136 11.39 6.09 11.59
C ALA A 136 12.17 7.23 12.27
N LYS A 137 13.50 7.30 12.09
CA LYS A 137 14.34 8.38 12.61
C LYS A 137 13.86 9.74 12.13
N TYR A 138 13.61 9.88 10.82
CA TYR A 138 13.06 11.12 10.25
C TYR A 138 11.75 11.53 10.92
N SER A 139 10.83 10.58 11.12
CA SER A 139 9.52 10.82 11.75
C SER A 139 9.65 11.32 13.19
N ILE A 140 10.57 10.73 13.96
CA ILE A 140 10.85 11.09 15.35
C ILE A 140 11.45 12.50 15.40
N GLU A 141 12.51 12.74 14.64
CA GLU A 141 13.25 14.01 14.67
C GLU A 141 12.42 15.17 14.11
N ARG A 142 11.68 14.93 13.00
CA ARG A 142 10.95 15.99 12.29
C ARG A 142 9.61 16.34 12.91
N TYR A 143 8.91 15.31 13.44
CA TYR A 143 7.51 15.48 13.90
C TYR A 143 7.32 15.12 15.38
N ASN A 144 8.40 14.73 16.07
CA ASN A 144 8.35 14.27 17.46
C ASN A 144 7.27 13.17 17.66
N LEU A 145 7.23 12.19 16.74
CA LEU A 145 6.30 11.06 16.80
C LEU A 145 6.88 9.93 17.66
N ASN A 146 5.99 9.17 18.31
CA ASN A 146 6.35 7.88 18.89
C ASN A 146 6.34 6.83 17.77
N VAL A 147 7.52 6.42 17.29
CA VAL A 147 7.66 5.42 16.23
C VAL A 147 8.57 4.29 16.73
N ILE A 148 8.09 3.07 16.57
CA ILE A 148 8.78 1.83 16.99
C ILE A 148 9.32 1.15 15.74
N VAL A 149 10.63 0.81 15.76
CA VAL A 149 11.28 0.05 14.68
C VAL A 149 11.27 -1.43 15.06
N GLN A 150 10.30 -2.15 14.53
CA GLN A 150 10.13 -3.58 14.81
C GLN A 150 9.29 -4.24 13.70
N SER A 151 9.47 -5.56 13.49
CA SER A 151 8.59 -6.33 12.63
C SER A 151 7.16 -6.37 13.18
N LEU A 152 6.20 -6.35 12.27
CA LEU A 152 4.78 -6.22 12.59
C LEU A 152 4.24 -7.39 13.40
N ASP A 153 4.62 -8.62 13.03
CA ASP A 153 4.17 -9.83 13.74
C ASP A 153 4.69 -9.89 15.18
N LYS A 154 5.93 -9.48 15.39
CA LYS A 154 6.54 -9.41 16.72
C LYS A 154 5.89 -8.32 17.58
N PHE A 155 5.62 -7.16 16.98
CA PHE A 155 5.00 -6.03 17.68
C PHE A 155 3.56 -6.36 18.10
N LEU A 156 2.73 -6.93 17.24
CA LEU A 156 1.32 -7.21 17.53
C LEU A 156 1.15 -8.33 18.61
N LYS A 157 2.18 -9.14 18.85
CA LYS A 157 2.18 -10.15 19.92
C LYS A 157 2.38 -9.60 21.34
N ASN A 158 2.65 -8.29 21.47
CA ASN A 158 2.89 -7.65 22.78
C ASN A 158 1.64 -7.51 23.67
N GLY A 159 0.44 -7.76 23.12
CA GLY A 159 -0.82 -7.72 23.84
C GLY A 159 -1.45 -6.34 24.01
N TYR A 160 -0.84 -5.28 23.50
CA TYR A 160 -1.45 -3.93 23.51
C TYR A 160 -2.71 -3.88 22.63
N LYS A 161 -3.67 -3.05 23.06
CA LYS A 161 -4.94 -2.88 22.37
C LYS A 161 -5.19 -1.42 22.01
N TYR A 162 -5.71 -1.22 20.80
CA TYR A 162 -5.92 0.09 20.19
C TYR A 162 -7.39 0.33 19.88
N ASP A 163 -7.80 1.61 19.96
CA ASP A 163 -9.11 2.05 19.49
C ASP A 163 -9.17 2.08 17.97
N VAL A 164 -8.05 2.46 17.33
CA VAL A 164 -7.96 2.50 15.87
C VAL A 164 -6.61 1.95 15.42
N ILE A 165 -6.64 1.01 14.49
CA ILE A 165 -5.46 0.55 13.77
C ILE A 165 -5.57 1.03 12.31
N ILE A 166 -4.53 1.71 11.83
CA ILE A 166 -4.46 2.24 10.46
C ILE A 166 -3.36 1.49 9.72
N MET A 167 -3.69 0.95 8.55
CA MET A 167 -2.74 0.26 7.67
C MET A 167 -3.01 0.68 6.22
N THR A 168 -2.17 1.56 5.69
CA THR A 168 -2.36 2.13 4.34
C THR A 168 -1.26 1.69 3.40
N ASP A 169 -1.66 1.01 2.31
CA ASP A 169 -0.76 0.52 1.27
C ASP A 169 0.38 -0.38 1.84
N VAL A 170 -0.01 -1.33 2.73
CA VAL A 170 0.92 -2.24 3.43
C VAL A 170 0.54 -3.71 3.24
N ILE A 171 -0.75 -4.06 3.29
CA ILE A 171 -1.20 -5.46 3.30
C ILE A 171 -0.73 -6.25 2.09
N GLU A 172 -0.61 -5.60 0.93
CA GLU A 172 -0.13 -6.18 -0.32
C GLU A 172 1.34 -6.54 -0.32
N HIS A 173 2.13 -6.00 0.62
CA HIS A 173 3.56 -6.24 0.76
C HIS A 173 3.91 -7.31 1.79
N LEU A 174 2.99 -7.65 2.69
CA LEU A 174 3.23 -8.55 3.81
C LEU A 174 3.55 -9.98 3.33
N ASP A 175 4.40 -10.67 4.07
CA ASP A 175 4.70 -12.09 3.82
C ASP A 175 3.51 -12.98 4.16
N ASP A 176 2.91 -12.76 5.32
CA ASP A 176 1.70 -13.47 5.76
C ASP A 176 0.62 -12.48 6.20
N PRO A 177 -0.14 -11.89 5.25
CA PRO A 177 -1.21 -10.95 5.57
C PRO A 177 -2.35 -11.61 6.37
N PHE A 178 -2.50 -12.92 6.29
CA PHE A 178 -3.56 -13.66 6.97
C PHE A 178 -3.30 -13.77 8.47
N ASN A 179 -2.06 -14.10 8.85
CA ASN A 179 -1.66 -14.08 10.25
C ASN A 179 -1.71 -12.67 10.84
N ILE A 180 -1.29 -11.66 10.05
CA ILE A 180 -1.36 -10.26 10.48
C ILE A 180 -2.81 -9.81 10.72
N LEU A 181 -3.77 -10.15 9.86
CA LEU A 181 -5.18 -9.84 10.11
C LEU A 181 -5.71 -10.47 11.41
N LYS A 182 -5.30 -11.72 11.72
CA LYS A 182 -5.62 -12.38 12.97
C LYS A 182 -5.00 -11.66 14.19
N LEU A 183 -3.76 -11.16 14.06
CA LEU A 183 -3.11 -10.42 15.14
C LEU A 183 -3.71 -9.03 15.31
N ILE A 184 -4.11 -8.37 14.23
CA ILE A 184 -4.82 -7.08 14.25
C ILE A 184 -6.15 -7.22 15.00
N GLU A 185 -6.94 -8.24 14.70
CA GLU A 185 -8.21 -8.48 15.42
C GLU A 185 -7.97 -8.57 16.92
N LYS A 186 -6.94 -9.31 17.35
CA LYS A 186 -6.56 -9.44 18.77
C LYS A 186 -6.02 -8.14 19.37
N SER A 187 -5.51 -7.22 18.58
CA SER A 187 -4.94 -5.94 19.01
C SER A 187 -5.95 -4.79 18.95
N LEU A 188 -7.18 -5.04 18.51
CA LEU A 188 -8.27 -4.08 18.60
C LEU A 188 -8.98 -4.20 19.94
N LYS A 189 -9.40 -3.08 20.52
CA LYS A 189 -10.37 -3.03 21.62
C LYS A 189 -11.74 -3.51 21.14
N SER A 190 -12.68 -3.79 22.04
CA SER A 190 -14.01 -4.37 21.71
C SER A 190 -14.81 -3.55 20.69
N ASN A 191 -14.62 -2.24 20.62
CA ASN A 191 -15.24 -1.35 19.61
C ASN A 191 -14.17 -0.69 18.74
N GLY A 192 -13.01 -1.31 18.63
CA GLY A 192 -11.90 -0.79 17.85
C GLY A 192 -12.17 -0.90 16.34
N VAL A 193 -11.53 -0.04 15.57
CA VAL A 193 -11.71 0.04 14.12
C VAL A 193 -10.39 -0.18 13.40
N LEU A 194 -10.38 -1.12 12.45
CA LEU A 194 -9.32 -1.23 11.46
C LEU A 194 -9.64 -0.32 10.27
N ILE A 195 -8.71 0.54 9.91
CA ILE A 195 -8.73 1.34 8.68
C ILE A 195 -7.63 0.84 7.76
N LEU A 196 -8.00 0.17 6.68
CA LEU A 196 -7.07 -0.45 5.75
C LEU A 196 -7.23 0.15 4.36
N SER A 197 -6.14 0.50 3.68
CA SER A 197 -6.18 0.82 2.25
C SER A 197 -5.30 -0.13 1.44
N THR A 198 -5.81 -0.52 0.28
CA THR A 198 -5.08 -1.30 -0.74
C THR A 198 -5.79 -1.19 -2.08
N PHE A 199 -5.13 -1.64 -3.16
CA PHE A 199 -5.78 -1.61 -4.48
C PHE A 199 -6.86 -2.67 -4.60
N ASN A 200 -7.86 -2.34 -5.43
CA ASN A 200 -8.86 -3.28 -5.87
C ASN A 200 -8.53 -3.77 -7.29
N ILE A 201 -7.91 -4.94 -7.39
CA ILE A 201 -7.52 -5.54 -8.68
C ILE A 201 -8.72 -5.84 -9.59
N ALA A 202 -9.94 -5.89 -9.04
CA ALA A 202 -11.15 -6.12 -9.79
C ALA A 202 -11.85 -4.82 -10.24
N SER A 203 -11.25 -3.65 -10.00
CA SER A 203 -11.80 -2.37 -10.46
C SER A 203 -11.63 -2.16 -11.97
N VAL A 204 -12.18 -1.07 -12.49
CA VAL A 204 -12.21 -0.78 -13.94
C VAL A 204 -10.80 -0.63 -14.51
N ILE A 205 -9.92 0.09 -13.82
CA ILE A 205 -8.57 0.37 -14.31
C ILE A 205 -7.74 -0.91 -14.52
N PRO A 206 -7.56 -1.81 -13.52
CA PRO A 206 -6.87 -3.07 -13.72
C PRO A 206 -7.49 -3.95 -14.81
N ARG A 207 -8.84 -3.97 -14.92
CA ARG A 207 -9.53 -4.76 -15.94
C ARG A 207 -9.21 -4.29 -17.36
N ILE A 208 -9.14 -2.98 -17.59
CA ILE A 208 -8.77 -2.40 -18.90
C ILE A 208 -7.28 -2.59 -19.15
N MET A 209 -6.43 -2.27 -18.18
CA MET A 209 -4.99 -2.31 -18.33
C MET A 209 -4.44 -3.74 -18.34
N LYS A 210 -5.14 -4.68 -17.73
CA LYS A 210 -4.73 -6.09 -17.63
C LYS A 210 -3.26 -6.17 -17.17
N ARG A 211 -2.41 -6.83 -17.95
CA ARG A 211 -0.99 -6.99 -17.67
C ARG A 211 -0.20 -5.67 -17.65
N LYS A 212 -0.70 -4.61 -18.28
CA LYS A 212 -0.07 -3.29 -18.29
C LYS A 212 -0.39 -2.47 -17.03
N TYR A 213 -1.20 -3.01 -16.11
CA TYR A 213 -1.54 -2.31 -14.88
C TYR A 213 -0.29 -1.93 -14.09
N TYR A 214 -0.19 -0.65 -13.71
CA TYR A 214 1.04 -0.04 -13.20
C TYR A 214 1.41 -0.48 -11.78
N TRP A 215 0.46 -1.03 -11.02
CA TRP A 215 0.71 -1.59 -9.70
C TRP A 215 1.09 -3.08 -9.71
N LEU A 216 1.23 -3.70 -10.88
CA LEU A 216 1.84 -5.03 -10.98
C LEU A 216 3.35 -4.87 -10.89
N ILE A 217 3.87 -4.81 -9.66
CA ILE A 217 5.29 -4.60 -9.35
C ILE A 217 5.82 -5.74 -8.46
N PRO A 218 7.13 -5.99 -8.45
CA PRO A 218 7.73 -7.12 -7.74
C PRO A 218 7.39 -7.19 -6.26
N MET A 219 7.38 -6.05 -5.58
CA MET A 219 7.16 -5.96 -4.13
C MET A 219 5.70 -6.14 -3.71
N HIS A 220 4.74 -6.12 -4.65
CA HIS A 220 3.36 -6.45 -4.36
C HIS A 220 3.17 -7.96 -4.44
N LYS A 221 3.07 -8.61 -3.29
CA LYS A 221 2.88 -10.06 -3.18
C LYS A 221 1.42 -10.46 -3.41
N TYR A 222 0.48 -9.60 -3.00
CA TYR A 222 -0.95 -9.88 -3.04
C TYR A 222 -1.73 -8.79 -3.75
N TYR A 223 -2.80 -9.19 -4.43
CA TYR A 223 -3.70 -8.32 -5.17
C TYR A 223 -5.14 -8.65 -4.78
N PHE A 224 -5.69 -7.83 -3.89
CA PHE A 224 -7.04 -8.05 -3.37
C PHE A 224 -8.10 -7.46 -4.29
N SER A 225 -9.23 -8.17 -4.40
CA SER A 225 -10.49 -7.57 -4.81
C SER A 225 -11.32 -7.22 -3.57
N ASN A 226 -12.34 -6.37 -3.71
CA ASN A 226 -13.24 -6.07 -2.60
C ASN A 226 -13.86 -7.34 -2.00
N SER A 227 -14.25 -8.30 -2.85
CA SER A 227 -14.83 -9.57 -2.41
C SER A 227 -13.81 -10.45 -1.67
N THR A 228 -12.58 -10.54 -2.21
CA THR A 228 -11.52 -11.34 -1.60
C THR A 228 -11.10 -10.75 -0.26
N LEU A 229 -10.91 -9.43 -0.19
CA LEU A 229 -10.53 -8.78 1.07
C LEU A 229 -11.65 -8.90 2.10
N LYS A 230 -12.91 -8.66 1.70
CA LYS A 230 -14.07 -8.86 2.58
C LYS A 230 -14.13 -10.28 3.15
N TYR A 231 -13.89 -11.29 2.29
CA TYR A 231 -13.85 -12.69 2.71
C TYR A 231 -12.81 -12.93 3.81
N PHE A 232 -11.57 -12.43 3.64
CA PHE A 232 -10.52 -12.62 4.64
C PHE A 232 -10.75 -11.80 5.90
N LEU A 233 -11.23 -10.56 5.80
CA LEU A 233 -11.60 -9.76 6.97
C LEU A 233 -12.64 -10.49 7.80
N TYR A 234 -13.71 -10.97 7.18
CA TYR A 234 -14.78 -11.72 7.86
C TYR A 234 -14.27 -13.00 8.51
N LYS A 235 -13.37 -13.74 7.83
CA LYS A 235 -12.76 -14.97 8.34
C LYS A 235 -11.99 -14.75 9.67
N TYR A 236 -11.47 -13.56 9.88
CA TYR A 236 -10.75 -13.15 11.08
C TYR A 236 -11.56 -12.22 12.02
N ASN A 237 -12.89 -12.30 11.98
CA ASN A 237 -13.82 -11.51 12.80
C ASN A 237 -13.68 -9.99 12.63
N LEU A 238 -13.11 -9.55 11.52
CA LEU A 238 -13.04 -8.15 11.12
C LEU A 238 -14.23 -7.84 10.20
N HIS A 239 -15.29 -7.23 10.75
CA HIS A 239 -16.54 -7.04 10.03
C HIS A 239 -16.51 -5.74 9.21
N LEU A 240 -16.36 -5.87 7.91
CA LEU A 240 -16.37 -4.72 6.99
C LEU A 240 -17.71 -4.02 6.99
N PHE A 241 -17.78 -2.79 7.48
CA PHE A 241 -18.99 -1.96 7.53
C PHE A 241 -19.01 -0.82 6.51
N LYS A 242 -17.85 -0.43 5.97
CA LYS A 242 -17.77 0.65 4.99
C LYS A 242 -16.58 0.49 4.05
N VAL A 243 -16.82 0.85 2.78
CA VAL A 243 -15.75 1.00 1.77
C VAL A 243 -15.87 2.39 1.15
N LYS A 244 -14.75 3.10 1.04
CA LYS A 244 -14.66 4.38 0.32
C LYS A 244 -13.55 4.30 -0.71
N THR A 245 -13.77 4.84 -1.89
CA THR A 245 -12.70 5.05 -2.87
C THR A 245 -11.70 6.08 -2.33
N ASP A 246 -10.41 5.80 -2.47
CA ASP A 246 -9.39 6.79 -2.09
C ASP A 246 -9.32 7.92 -3.11
N THR A 247 -8.96 9.09 -2.60
CA THR A 247 -8.84 10.32 -3.39
C THR A 247 -7.45 10.87 -3.19
N ARG A 248 -6.67 10.91 -4.27
CA ARG A 248 -5.31 11.44 -4.23
C ARG A 248 -5.19 12.70 -5.09
N LEU A 249 -4.29 13.58 -4.70
CA LEU A 249 -3.80 14.60 -5.59
C LEU A 249 -2.77 13.95 -6.50
N ILE A 250 -2.80 14.30 -7.77
CA ILE A 250 -1.84 13.79 -8.75
C ILE A 250 -1.34 14.99 -9.55
N SER A 251 -0.03 15.11 -9.74
CA SER A 251 0.51 16.16 -10.58
C SER A 251 0.16 15.90 -12.05
N ILE A 252 -0.14 16.95 -12.78
CA ILE A 252 -0.42 16.84 -14.23
C ILE A 252 0.79 16.26 -14.95
N LYS A 253 2.00 16.62 -14.54
CA LYS A 253 3.24 16.02 -15.06
C LYS A 253 3.21 14.49 -14.96
N TYR A 254 2.85 13.95 -13.79
CA TYR A 254 2.77 12.50 -13.60
C TYR A 254 1.72 11.86 -14.51
N LEU A 255 0.54 12.49 -14.64
CA LEU A 255 -0.52 11.99 -15.52
C LEU A 255 -0.07 12.00 -17.00
N LEU A 256 0.51 13.07 -17.48
CA LEU A 256 1.01 13.18 -18.85
C LEU A 256 2.08 12.12 -19.13
N ASN A 257 3.04 11.92 -18.22
CA ASN A 257 4.05 10.85 -18.35
C ASN A 257 3.43 9.45 -18.41
N LYS A 258 2.34 9.20 -17.67
CA LYS A 258 1.62 7.93 -17.77
C LYS A 258 0.85 7.80 -19.09
N PHE A 259 0.24 8.89 -19.58
CA PHE A 259 -0.47 8.88 -20.86
C PHE A 259 0.46 8.66 -22.07
N ILE A 260 1.70 9.13 -22.03
CA ILE A 260 2.70 8.89 -23.09
C ILE A 260 2.88 7.38 -23.34
N VAL A 261 2.83 6.55 -22.27
CA VAL A 261 2.95 5.09 -22.39
C VAL A 261 1.78 4.47 -23.19
N PHE A 262 0.58 5.07 -23.10
CA PHE A 262 -0.60 4.59 -23.82
C PHE A 262 -0.79 5.21 -25.22
N ALA A 263 -0.30 6.41 -25.38
CA ALA A 263 -0.45 7.17 -26.63
C ALA A 263 0.91 7.74 -27.08
N PRO A 264 1.88 6.88 -27.46
CA PRO A 264 3.23 7.32 -27.80
C PRO A 264 3.26 8.28 -29.00
N LYS A 265 2.27 8.21 -29.90
CA LYS A 265 2.12 9.16 -31.02
C LYS A 265 1.84 10.60 -30.57
N LEU A 266 1.32 10.78 -29.35
CA LEU A 266 1.07 12.10 -28.75
C LEU A 266 2.20 12.55 -27.81
N ALA A 267 3.26 11.75 -27.69
CA ALA A 267 4.38 12.02 -26.79
C ALA A 267 5.01 13.40 -27.06
N PHE A 268 5.14 13.80 -28.32
CA PHE A 268 5.69 15.11 -28.69
C PHE A 268 4.86 16.27 -28.09
N ALA A 269 3.55 16.23 -28.27
CA ALA A 269 2.65 17.25 -27.73
C ALA A 269 2.67 17.28 -26.19
N PHE A 270 2.72 16.11 -25.53
CA PHE A 270 2.79 16.02 -24.07
C PHE A 270 4.13 16.50 -23.54
N ASN A 271 5.26 16.17 -24.18
CA ASN A 271 6.58 16.67 -23.81
C ASN A 271 6.68 18.19 -23.98
N TYR A 272 6.07 18.75 -25.04
CA TYR A 272 5.98 20.20 -25.22
C TYR A 272 5.24 20.86 -24.04
N LEU A 273 4.09 20.29 -23.60
CA LEU A 273 3.35 20.79 -22.44
C LEU A 273 4.15 20.70 -21.14
N LEU A 274 4.98 19.66 -20.97
CA LEU A 274 5.82 19.46 -19.79
C LEU A 274 6.96 20.48 -19.67
N ASN A 275 7.32 21.17 -20.74
CA ASN A 275 8.33 22.26 -20.72
C ASN A 275 7.82 23.53 -20.03
N PHE A 276 6.51 23.66 -19.82
CA PHE A 276 5.96 24.80 -19.08
C PHE A 276 6.00 24.56 -17.58
N ASN A 277 6.78 25.36 -16.84
CA ASN A 277 6.88 25.29 -15.37
C ASN A 277 5.50 25.36 -14.67
N PHE A 278 4.55 26.08 -15.24
CA PHE A 278 3.19 26.15 -14.74
C PHE A 278 2.51 24.76 -14.70
N VAL A 279 2.64 23.97 -15.77
CA VAL A 279 2.04 22.62 -15.86
C VAL A 279 2.64 21.67 -14.83
N ASN A 280 3.93 21.81 -14.55
CA ASN A 280 4.63 20.97 -13.58
C ASN A 280 4.10 21.13 -12.13
N ASN A 281 3.57 22.31 -11.81
CA ASN A 281 3.03 22.65 -10.49
C ASN A 281 1.52 22.39 -10.37
N LEU A 282 0.83 22.12 -11.48
CA LEU A 282 -0.59 21.84 -11.46
C LEU A 282 -0.86 20.46 -10.88
N THR A 283 -1.86 20.41 -10.01
CA THR A 283 -2.35 19.16 -9.41
C THR A 283 -3.84 19.02 -9.63
N VAL A 284 -4.27 17.81 -9.92
CA VAL A 284 -5.68 17.46 -10.01
C VAL A 284 -6.06 16.49 -8.89
N ARG A 285 -7.27 16.65 -8.40
CA ARG A 285 -7.87 15.73 -7.45
C ARG A 285 -8.49 14.57 -8.23
N VAL A 286 -7.98 13.38 -8.04
CA VAL A 286 -8.46 12.18 -8.72
C VAL A 286 -9.01 11.20 -7.70
N ASN A 287 -10.20 10.71 -7.94
CA ASN A 287 -10.70 9.52 -7.24
C ASN A 287 -10.09 8.30 -7.92
N LEU A 288 -9.21 7.63 -7.21
CA LEU A 288 -8.58 6.41 -7.70
C LEU A 288 -9.60 5.27 -7.60
N LEU A 289 -10.21 4.93 -8.72
CA LEU A 289 -11.23 3.88 -8.78
C LEU A 289 -10.69 2.49 -8.41
N ASP A 290 -9.38 2.33 -8.42
CA ASP A 290 -8.66 1.10 -8.12
C ASP A 290 -8.03 1.07 -6.71
N LEU A 291 -8.17 2.13 -5.92
CA LEU A 291 -7.68 2.19 -4.55
C LEU A 291 -8.84 2.45 -3.58
N ASN A 292 -9.02 1.57 -2.63
CA ASN A 292 -10.12 1.64 -1.68
C ASN A 292 -9.61 1.73 -0.23
N ILE A 293 -10.42 2.39 0.60
CA ILE A 293 -10.24 2.45 2.06
C ILE A 293 -11.37 1.60 2.66
N TYR A 294 -10.99 0.62 3.47
CA TYR A 294 -11.89 -0.31 4.14
C TYR A 294 -11.94 0.03 5.63
N PHE A 295 -13.11 -0.04 6.22
CA PHE A 295 -13.37 0.19 7.63
C PHE A 295 -14.00 -1.08 8.21
N SER A 296 -13.32 -1.70 9.15
CA SER A 296 -13.74 -2.97 9.75
C SER A 296 -13.58 -2.95 11.25
#